data_af479d7544931f80c16c9cc164db7816
#
_entry.id   af479d7544931f80c16c9cc164db7816
#
_cell.length_a   1.000
_cell.length_b   1.000
_cell.length_c   1.000
_cell.angle_alpha   90.00
_cell.angle_beta   90.00
_cell.angle_gamma   90.00
#
_symmetry.space_group_name_H-M   'P 1'
#
loop_
_entity.id
_entity.type
_entity.pdbx_description
1 polymer ?
#
loop_
_entity_poly.entity_id
_entity_poly.type
_entity_poly.pdbx_seq_one_letter_code
_entity_poly.pdbx_strand_id
1 'polypeptide(L)'
;MKKGDLILVHGKYDIVSSIIRLFTHSYWNHVGIFVDKNHILEVRGRQIVISPLTRYAYNKRYDCKIVRIRGLQSDKIKKAIDYMIDITEKGYFKWVWACILAFFNSTAYLPRRTCSGLIAEAFASIDFYFRKDKHPNMITPADISKSGKTKNITGKALYKVII
;
A
#
# COMPACT_ATOMS: atom_id res chain seq x y z
N MET A 1 11.02 9.75 -7.53
CA MET A 1 9.67 9.60 -6.98
C MET A 1 9.18 10.93 -6.47
N LYS A 2 7.87 11.07 -6.28
CA LYS A 2 7.27 12.25 -5.65
C LYS A 2 6.47 11.80 -4.43
N LYS A 3 6.29 12.69 -3.47
CA LYS A 3 5.35 12.49 -2.36
C LYS A 3 3.98 12.09 -2.91
N GLY A 4 3.38 11.01 -2.35
CA GLY A 4 2.11 10.45 -2.79
C GLY A 4 2.18 9.42 -3.94
N ASP A 5 3.34 9.18 -4.55
CA ASP A 5 3.51 7.99 -5.40
C ASP A 5 3.36 6.73 -4.53
N LEU A 6 2.85 5.64 -5.09
CA LEU A 6 2.70 4.37 -4.38
C LEU A 6 3.72 3.37 -4.92
N ILE A 7 4.31 2.59 -4.02
CA ILE A 7 5.12 1.42 -4.36
C ILE A 7 4.32 0.16 -4.07
N LEU A 8 4.16 -0.68 -5.08
CA LEU A 8 3.62 -2.03 -4.98
C LEU A 8 4.80 -2.99 -4.95
N VAL A 9 4.81 -3.91 -4.00
CA VAL A 9 5.92 -4.84 -3.78
C VAL A 9 5.42 -6.27 -3.87
N HIS A 10 6.23 -7.12 -4.51
CA HIS A 10 6.09 -8.56 -4.53
C HIS A 10 7.32 -9.19 -3.87
N GLY A 11 7.14 -9.78 -2.68
CA GLY A 11 8.18 -10.56 -2.00
C GLY A 11 8.24 -11.97 -2.57
N LYS A 12 9.39 -12.38 -3.09
CA LYS A 12 9.57 -13.66 -3.81
C LYS A 12 9.66 -14.88 -2.88
N TYR A 13 10.17 -14.68 -1.68
CA TYR A 13 10.58 -15.80 -0.80
C TYR A 13 9.87 -15.82 0.56
N ASP A 14 8.79 -15.06 0.71
CA ASP A 14 8.04 -14.98 1.97
C ASP A 14 6.79 -15.86 1.90
N ILE A 15 6.72 -16.85 2.80
CA ILE A 15 5.60 -17.81 2.89
C ILE A 15 4.28 -17.09 3.17
N VAL A 16 4.27 -16.11 4.08
CA VAL A 16 3.07 -15.31 4.39
C VAL A 16 2.61 -14.53 3.17
N SER A 17 3.55 -13.96 2.42
CA SER A 17 3.28 -13.29 1.15
C SER A 17 2.70 -14.23 0.10
N SER A 18 3.13 -15.49 0.07
CA SER A 18 2.60 -16.50 -0.85
C SER A 18 1.16 -16.88 -0.52
N ILE A 19 0.85 -17.02 0.77
CA ILE A 19 -0.52 -17.27 1.25
C ILE A 19 -1.44 -16.09 0.90
N ILE A 20 -1.02 -14.85 1.16
CA ILE A 20 -1.79 -13.65 0.82
C ILE A 20 -2.10 -13.60 -0.68
N ARG A 21 -1.13 -13.92 -1.54
CA ARG A 21 -1.31 -13.95 -2.99
C ARG A 21 -2.33 -14.99 -3.45
N LEU A 22 -2.28 -16.18 -2.87
CA LEU A 22 -3.22 -17.25 -3.18
C LEU A 22 -4.67 -16.81 -2.93
N PHE A 23 -4.91 -16.16 -1.78
CA PHE A 23 -6.25 -15.71 -1.40
C PHE A 23 -6.71 -14.43 -2.09
N THR A 24 -5.78 -13.49 -2.37
CA THR A 24 -6.15 -12.21 -3.00
C THR A 24 -6.12 -12.25 -4.52
N HIS A 25 -5.68 -13.36 -5.13
CA HIS A 25 -5.39 -13.47 -6.57
C HIS A 25 -4.55 -12.30 -7.09
N SER A 26 -3.64 -11.79 -6.23
CA SER A 26 -2.82 -10.63 -6.51
C SER A 26 -1.35 -11.01 -6.66
N TYR A 27 -0.71 -10.56 -7.74
CA TYR A 27 0.74 -10.62 -7.84
C TYR A 27 1.42 -9.80 -6.73
N TRP A 28 0.85 -8.63 -6.40
CA TRP A 28 1.37 -7.71 -5.40
C TRP A 28 0.85 -8.07 -4.02
N ASN A 29 1.75 -8.21 -3.05
CA ASN A 29 1.41 -8.60 -1.68
C ASN A 29 1.60 -7.46 -0.66
N HIS A 30 2.18 -6.34 -1.08
CA HIS A 30 2.38 -5.19 -0.21
C HIS A 30 2.29 -3.88 -0.98
N VAL A 31 1.97 -2.79 -0.27
CA VAL A 31 1.94 -1.43 -0.81
C VAL A 31 2.35 -0.43 0.26
N GLY A 32 3.11 0.58 -0.15
CA GLY A 32 3.49 1.75 0.64
C GLY A 32 3.29 3.04 -0.15
N ILE A 33 3.34 4.18 0.54
CA ILE A 33 3.22 5.52 -0.03
C ILE A 33 4.51 6.31 0.18
N PHE A 34 5.01 6.94 -0.87
CA PHE A 34 6.18 7.82 -0.77
C PHE A 34 5.85 9.09 0.02
N VAL A 35 6.57 9.34 1.11
CA VAL A 35 6.52 10.60 1.87
C VAL A 35 7.49 11.64 1.31
N ASP A 36 8.55 11.17 0.66
CA ASP A 36 9.49 11.96 -0.16
C ASP A 36 10.09 11.10 -1.29
N LYS A 37 11.16 11.56 -1.94
CA LYS A 37 11.79 10.83 -3.05
C LYS A 37 12.46 9.51 -2.66
N ASN A 38 12.82 9.33 -1.38
CA ASN A 38 13.63 8.22 -0.88
C ASN A 38 12.99 7.42 0.24
N HIS A 39 11.89 7.92 0.84
CA HIS A 39 11.25 7.30 1.99
C HIS A 39 9.80 6.91 1.71
N ILE A 40 9.40 5.78 2.27
CA ILE A 40 8.11 5.14 2.09
C ILE A 40 7.46 4.97 3.45
N LEU A 41 6.26 5.49 3.63
CA LEU A 41 5.39 5.18 4.76
C LEU A 41 4.63 3.91 4.43
N GLU A 42 4.73 2.92 5.31
CA GLU A 42 4.17 1.59 5.06
C GLU A 42 3.78 0.89 6.36
N VAL A 43 2.89 -0.08 6.25
CA VAL A 43 2.56 -1.00 7.35
C VAL A 43 3.53 -2.17 7.30
N ARG A 44 4.28 -2.39 8.39
CA ARG A 44 5.18 -3.54 8.54
C ARG A 44 4.86 -4.28 9.83
N GLY A 45 4.41 -5.52 9.67
CA GLY A 45 3.95 -6.29 10.83
C GLY A 45 2.76 -5.60 11.51
N ARG A 46 3.01 -5.02 12.68
CA ARG A 46 1.99 -4.34 13.50
C ARG A 46 2.19 -2.82 13.60
N GLN A 47 3.11 -2.27 12.84
CA GLN A 47 3.51 -0.88 12.95
C GLN A 47 3.44 -0.17 11.59
N ILE A 48 3.13 1.11 11.62
CA ILE A 48 3.39 2.00 10.51
C ILE A 48 4.80 2.53 10.69
N VAL A 49 5.62 2.41 9.65
CA VAL A 49 7.03 2.79 9.67
C VAL A 49 7.40 3.58 8.44
N ILE A 50 8.41 4.40 8.56
CA ILE A 50 9.06 5.04 7.42
C ILE A 50 10.29 4.21 7.06
N SER A 51 10.28 3.62 5.88
CA SER A 51 11.37 2.78 5.37
C SER A 51 12.10 3.49 4.22
N PRO A 52 13.43 3.34 4.11
CA PRO A 52 14.15 3.84 2.95
C PRO A 52 13.81 3.01 1.70
N LEU A 53 13.75 3.67 0.54
CA LEU A 53 13.50 3.02 -0.76
C LEU A 53 14.51 1.91 -1.05
N THR A 54 15.76 2.05 -0.59
CA THR A 54 16.85 1.07 -0.75
C THR A 54 16.51 -0.30 -0.18
N ARG A 55 15.55 -0.38 0.74
CA ARG A 55 15.03 -1.64 1.25
C ARG A 55 14.48 -2.54 0.14
N TYR A 56 13.84 -1.94 -0.84
CA TYR A 56 13.17 -2.63 -1.95
C TYR A 56 13.90 -2.49 -3.27
N ALA A 57 14.41 -1.28 -3.55
CA ALA A 57 15.18 -1.02 -4.75
C ALA A 57 16.49 -1.81 -4.73
N TYR A 58 16.84 -2.40 -5.88
CA TYR A 58 18.05 -3.23 -6.08
C TYR A 58 18.11 -4.53 -5.26
N ASN A 59 17.07 -4.88 -4.53
CA ASN A 59 17.01 -6.11 -3.78
C ASN A 59 16.32 -7.20 -4.62
N LYS A 60 17.06 -8.20 -5.07
CA LYS A 60 16.57 -9.31 -5.91
C LYS A 60 15.43 -10.11 -5.27
N ARG A 61 15.19 -9.93 -3.96
CA ARG A 61 14.08 -10.57 -3.24
C ARG A 61 12.73 -9.93 -3.54
N TYR A 62 12.70 -8.73 -4.14
CA TYR A 62 11.47 -7.98 -4.38
C TYR A 62 11.35 -7.58 -5.85
N ASP A 63 10.14 -7.73 -6.38
CA ASP A 63 9.75 -7.00 -7.58
C ASP A 63 8.94 -5.79 -7.14
N CYS A 64 9.20 -4.65 -7.76
CA CYS A 64 8.56 -3.39 -7.40
C CYS A 64 7.88 -2.75 -8.60
N LYS A 65 6.68 -2.21 -8.37
CA LYS A 65 5.97 -1.37 -9.33
C LYS A 65 5.63 -0.04 -8.67
N ILE A 66 6.03 1.06 -9.29
CA ILE A 66 5.69 2.39 -8.80
C ILE A 66 4.55 2.94 -9.64
N VAL A 67 3.50 3.39 -8.96
CA VAL A 67 2.34 4.00 -9.60
C VAL A 67 2.09 5.39 -9.05
N ARG A 68 1.67 6.30 -9.92
CA ARG A 68 1.28 7.67 -9.58
C ARG A 68 -0.22 7.81 -9.68
N ILE A 69 -0.81 8.43 -8.65
CA ILE A 69 -2.22 8.80 -8.66
C ILE A 69 -2.41 9.97 -9.61
N ARG A 70 -3.42 9.87 -10.48
CA ARG A 70 -3.74 10.90 -11.48
C ARG A 70 -4.66 11.95 -10.89
N GLY A 71 -4.45 13.21 -11.27
CA GLY A 71 -5.38 14.31 -11.00
C GLY A 71 -5.51 14.72 -9.53
N LEU A 72 -4.65 14.22 -8.64
CA LEU A 72 -4.72 14.55 -7.22
C LEU A 72 -3.73 15.67 -6.89
N GLN A 73 -4.22 16.70 -6.21
CA GLN A 73 -3.44 17.86 -5.77
C GLN A 73 -2.54 17.52 -4.57
N SER A 74 -1.45 18.26 -4.41
CA SER A 74 -0.43 18.00 -3.39
C SER A 74 -0.95 18.14 -1.95
N ASP A 75 -1.88 19.09 -1.71
CA ASP A 75 -2.51 19.30 -0.42
C ASP A 75 -3.39 18.12 -0.01
N LYS A 76 -4.16 17.56 -0.95
CA LYS A 76 -4.94 16.34 -0.72
C LYS A 76 -4.05 15.14 -0.42
N ILE A 77 -2.94 14.98 -1.16
CA ILE A 77 -1.95 13.92 -0.89
C ILE A 77 -1.38 14.09 0.52
N LYS A 78 -1.04 15.32 0.92
CA LYS A 78 -0.55 15.60 2.27
C LYS A 78 -1.57 15.17 3.33
N LYS A 79 -2.84 15.57 3.20
CA LYS A 79 -3.92 15.17 4.12
C LYS A 79 -4.06 13.65 4.26
N ALA A 80 -3.97 12.89 3.15
CA ALA A 80 -4.02 11.44 3.21
C ALA A 80 -2.82 10.83 3.96
N ILE A 81 -1.62 11.39 3.79
CA ILE A 81 -0.43 10.94 4.54
C ILE A 81 -0.54 11.30 6.01
N ASP A 82 -0.98 12.53 6.33
CA ASP A 82 -1.18 12.98 7.71
C ASP A 82 -2.21 12.09 8.43
N TYR A 83 -3.29 11.69 7.75
CA TYR A 83 -4.25 10.72 8.26
C TYR A 83 -3.60 9.37 8.63
N MET A 84 -2.69 8.86 7.78
CA MET A 84 -1.98 7.60 8.09
C MET A 84 -1.07 7.76 9.32
N ILE A 85 -0.43 8.90 9.48
CA ILE A 85 0.45 9.20 10.63
C ILE A 85 -0.38 9.30 11.93
N ASP A 86 -1.49 10.02 11.90
CA ASP A 86 -2.39 10.18 13.08
C ASP A 86 -2.90 8.83 13.58
N ILE A 87 -3.21 7.90 12.69
CA ILE A 87 -3.62 6.54 13.06
C ILE A 87 -2.49 5.78 13.74
N THR A 88 -1.23 6.04 13.38
CA THR A 88 -0.07 5.39 14.02
C THR A 88 0.00 5.70 15.49
N GLU A 89 -0.21 6.95 15.85
CA GLU A 89 -0.18 7.44 17.24
C GLU A 89 -1.30 6.84 18.11
N LYS A 90 -2.42 6.45 17.50
CA LYS A 90 -3.58 5.86 18.19
C LYS A 90 -3.47 4.35 18.45
N GLY A 91 -2.37 3.70 18.12
CA GLY A 91 -2.07 2.30 18.47
C GLY A 91 -2.99 1.24 17.83
N TYR A 92 -3.51 1.48 16.65
CA TYR A 92 -4.57 0.70 15.99
C TYR A 92 -4.16 -0.67 15.41
N PHE A 93 -2.92 -1.10 15.56
CA PHE A 93 -2.43 -2.33 14.94
C PHE A 93 -2.31 -3.52 15.90
N LYS A 94 -3.44 -4.12 16.27
CA LYS A 94 -3.44 -5.47 16.86
C LYS A 94 -3.90 -6.51 15.81
N TRP A 95 -3.01 -7.47 15.42
CA TRP A 95 -3.31 -8.76 14.81
C TRP A 95 -3.33 -8.93 13.27
N VAL A 96 -2.19 -9.26 12.68
CA VAL A 96 -2.09 -9.82 11.31
C VAL A 96 -2.74 -11.22 11.21
N TRP A 97 -2.62 -12.05 12.25
CA TRP A 97 -3.16 -13.43 12.26
C TRP A 97 -4.68 -13.54 12.17
N ALA A 98 -5.40 -12.62 12.74
CA ALA A 98 -6.85 -12.67 12.62
C ALA A 98 -7.35 -12.13 11.26
N CYS A 99 -6.53 -11.43 10.47
CA CYS A 99 -6.84 -11.15 9.06
C CYS A 99 -6.84 -12.44 8.25
N ILE A 100 -5.92 -13.36 8.50
CA ILE A 100 -5.86 -14.67 7.83
C ILE A 100 -7.09 -15.50 8.20
N LEU A 101 -7.45 -15.57 9.48
CA LEU A 101 -8.61 -16.35 9.95
C LEU A 101 -9.96 -15.76 9.54
N ALA A 102 -10.08 -14.42 9.44
CA ALA A 102 -11.32 -13.80 8.98
C ALA A 102 -11.52 -13.87 7.45
N PHE A 103 -10.45 -14.13 6.68
CA PHE A 103 -10.57 -14.44 5.25
C PHE A 103 -11.26 -15.79 5.00
N PHE A 104 -11.20 -16.73 5.96
CA PHE A 104 -11.92 -17.99 5.87
C PHE A 104 -13.43 -17.87 6.14
N ASN A 105 -13.89 -16.75 6.71
CA ASN A 105 -15.32 -16.47 6.93
C ASN A 105 -15.74 -15.29 6.04
N SER A 106 -16.28 -15.59 4.87
CA SER A 106 -16.56 -14.66 3.76
C SER A 106 -17.60 -13.56 4.03
N THR A 107 -18.12 -13.44 5.26
CA THR A 107 -19.13 -12.46 5.66
C THR A 107 -18.68 -11.55 6.81
N ALA A 108 -17.48 -11.73 7.36
CA ALA A 108 -17.03 -10.96 8.50
C ALA A 108 -16.47 -9.61 8.02
N TYR A 109 -17.10 -8.52 8.40
CA TYR A 109 -16.53 -7.18 8.42
C TYR A 109 -15.16 -7.25 9.13
N LEU A 110 -14.09 -7.10 8.35
CA LEU A 110 -12.73 -7.13 8.89
C LEU A 110 -12.45 -5.81 9.62
N PRO A 111 -12.41 -5.79 10.96
CA PRO A 111 -12.12 -4.56 11.71
C PRO A 111 -10.62 -4.19 11.65
N ARG A 112 -9.90 -4.64 10.61
CA ARG A 112 -8.43 -4.60 10.61
C ARG A 112 -7.86 -4.08 9.31
N ARG A 113 -7.02 -3.07 9.45
CA ARG A 113 -6.36 -2.37 8.35
C ARG A 113 -5.19 -3.18 7.81
N THR A 114 -5.31 -3.64 6.57
CA THR A 114 -4.19 -4.13 5.76
C THR A 114 -3.37 -2.94 5.23
N CYS A 115 -2.17 -3.18 4.69
CA CYS A 115 -1.36 -2.12 4.07
C CYS A 115 -2.13 -1.36 2.98
N SER A 116 -2.85 -2.08 2.11
CA SER A 116 -3.67 -1.48 1.05
C SER A 116 -4.97 -0.87 1.57
N GLY A 117 -5.59 -1.48 2.58
CA GLY A 117 -6.79 -0.96 3.22
C GLY A 117 -6.53 0.38 3.90
N LEU A 118 -5.43 0.50 4.65
CA LEU A 118 -5.05 1.77 5.27
C LEU A 118 -4.81 2.88 4.24
N ILE A 119 -4.07 2.59 3.16
CA ILE A 119 -3.88 3.55 2.08
C ILE A 119 -5.22 3.93 1.47
N ALA A 120 -6.09 2.96 1.21
CA ALA A 120 -7.40 3.24 0.63
C ALA A 120 -8.31 4.07 1.57
N GLU A 121 -8.27 3.84 2.89
CA GLU A 121 -8.95 4.68 3.88
C GLU A 121 -8.41 6.10 3.90
N ALA A 122 -7.09 6.26 3.91
CA ALA A 122 -6.46 7.57 3.88
C ALA A 122 -6.84 8.37 2.62
N PHE A 123 -6.98 7.72 1.48
CA PHE A 123 -7.46 8.38 0.29
C PHE A 123 -8.98 8.58 0.28
N ALA A 124 -9.75 7.68 0.87
CA ALA A 124 -11.21 7.86 1.03
C ALA A 124 -11.54 9.06 1.93
N SER A 125 -10.71 9.36 2.94
CA SER A 125 -10.90 10.54 3.82
C SER A 125 -10.80 11.91 3.07
N ILE A 126 -10.30 11.87 1.83
CA ILE A 126 -10.20 13.04 0.94
C ILE A 126 -11.06 12.87 -0.35
N ASP A 127 -12.09 12.02 -0.29
CA ASP A 127 -13.01 11.70 -1.37
C ASP A 127 -12.35 11.05 -2.61
N PHE A 128 -11.23 10.38 -2.43
CA PHE A 128 -10.60 9.63 -3.49
C PHE A 128 -10.71 8.13 -3.25
N TYR A 129 -11.37 7.40 -4.18
CA TYR A 129 -11.60 5.95 -4.09
C TYR A 129 -10.90 5.24 -5.24
N PHE A 130 -10.05 4.25 -4.96
CA PHE A 130 -9.43 3.39 -5.99
C PHE A 130 -10.49 2.55 -6.70
N ARG A 131 -11.50 2.10 -5.96
CA ARG A 131 -12.72 1.44 -6.44
C ARG A 131 -13.90 1.95 -5.63
N LYS A 132 -15.04 2.25 -6.28
CA LYS A 132 -16.26 2.72 -5.62
C LYS A 132 -17.18 1.58 -5.16
N ASP A 133 -17.01 0.41 -5.76
CA ASP A 133 -17.79 -0.81 -5.48
C ASP A 133 -17.25 -1.65 -4.32
N LYS A 134 -16.15 -1.20 -3.67
CA LYS A 134 -15.54 -1.87 -2.52
C LYS A 134 -15.34 -0.92 -1.35
N HIS A 135 -15.59 -1.43 -0.14
CA HIS A 135 -15.18 -0.70 1.06
C HIS A 135 -13.65 -0.51 1.09
N PRO A 136 -13.11 0.65 1.54
CA PRO A 136 -11.68 0.92 1.55
C PRO A 136 -10.84 -0.20 2.19
N ASN A 137 -11.30 -0.77 3.31
CA ASN A 137 -10.60 -1.86 4.01
C ASN A 137 -10.48 -3.17 3.21
N MET A 138 -11.29 -3.33 2.16
CA MET A 138 -11.27 -4.50 1.27
C MET A 138 -10.45 -4.28 0.00
N ILE A 139 -9.83 -3.12 -0.15
CA ILE A 139 -8.96 -2.81 -1.28
C ILE A 139 -7.67 -3.62 -1.16
N THR A 140 -7.34 -4.33 -2.23
CA THR A 140 -6.10 -5.11 -2.34
C THR A 140 -5.01 -4.33 -3.10
N PRO A 141 -3.73 -4.70 -2.98
CA PRO A 141 -2.68 -4.13 -3.82
C PRO A 141 -2.95 -4.32 -5.33
N ALA A 142 -3.66 -5.40 -5.73
CA ALA A 142 -4.09 -5.60 -7.11
C ALA A 142 -5.12 -4.56 -7.57
N ASP A 143 -6.09 -4.23 -6.72
CA ASP A 143 -7.08 -3.19 -7.02
C ASP A 143 -6.39 -1.84 -7.28
N ILE A 144 -5.40 -1.49 -6.45
CA ILE A 144 -4.61 -0.26 -6.64
C ILE A 144 -3.83 -0.33 -7.96
N SER A 145 -3.18 -1.47 -8.24
CA SER A 145 -2.37 -1.67 -9.45
C SER A 145 -3.17 -1.57 -10.75
N LYS A 146 -4.43 -2.03 -10.72
CA LYS A 146 -5.36 -2.08 -11.87
C LYS A 146 -6.26 -0.85 -11.96
N SER A 147 -6.27 0.02 -10.94
CA SER A 147 -7.13 1.21 -10.93
C SER A 147 -6.83 2.12 -12.11
N GLY A 148 -7.84 2.50 -12.88
CA GLY A 148 -7.72 3.51 -13.94
C GLY A 148 -7.27 4.89 -13.45
N LYS A 149 -7.32 5.11 -12.12
CA LYS A 149 -6.88 6.35 -11.47
C LYS A 149 -5.37 6.37 -11.16
N THR A 150 -4.65 5.30 -11.46
CA THR A 150 -3.19 5.22 -11.31
C THR A 150 -2.49 5.10 -12.65
N LYS A 151 -1.23 5.55 -12.71
CA LYS A 151 -0.35 5.42 -13.88
C LYS A 151 0.96 4.74 -13.45
N ASN A 152 1.35 3.69 -14.16
CA ASN A 152 2.65 3.06 -13.95
C ASN A 152 3.79 4.03 -14.36
N ILE A 153 4.73 4.24 -13.46
CA ILE A 153 5.90 5.11 -13.66
C ILE A 153 7.22 4.39 -13.33
N THR A 154 7.19 3.08 -13.15
CA THR A 154 8.32 2.27 -12.66
C THR A 154 9.61 2.52 -13.45
N GLY A 155 9.58 2.39 -14.79
CA GLY A 155 10.77 2.51 -15.61
C GLY A 155 11.43 3.89 -15.56
N LYS A 156 10.65 4.97 -15.46
CA LYS A 156 11.17 6.35 -15.36
C LYS A 156 11.69 6.69 -13.97
N ALA A 157 11.19 6.03 -12.93
CA ALA A 157 11.48 6.37 -11.55
C ALA A 157 12.69 5.61 -11.00
N LEU A 158 12.83 4.31 -11.32
CA LEU A 158 13.95 3.50 -10.81
C LEU A 158 15.29 3.89 -11.47
N TYR A 159 15.30 4.25 -12.76
CA TYR A 159 16.52 4.69 -13.44
C TYR A 159 17.08 6.02 -12.92
N LYS A 160 16.26 6.90 -12.32
CA LYS A 160 16.73 8.19 -11.76
C LYS A 160 17.35 8.10 -10.36
N VAL A 161 17.33 6.94 -9.73
CA VAL A 161 17.94 6.72 -8.40
C VAL A 161 19.36 6.15 -8.55
N ILE A 162 19.78 5.87 -9.78
CA ILE A 162 21.09 5.24 -10.09
C ILE A 162 22.21 6.30 -10.28
N ILE A 163 21.89 7.58 -10.27
CA ILE A 163 22.89 8.66 -10.48
C ILE A 163 23.01 9.51 -9.23
#